data_83524b787e0c086816856d2454798579
#
_entry.id   83524b787e0c086816856d2454798579
#
_cell.length_a   1.000
_cell.length_b   1.000
_cell.length_c   1.000
_cell.angle_alpha   90.00
_cell.angle_beta   90.00
_cell.angle_gamma   90.00
#
_symmetry.space_group_name_H-M   'P 1'
#
loop_
_entity.id
_entity.type
_entity.pdbx_description
1 polymer ?
#
loop_
_entity_poly.entity_id
_entity_poly.type
_entity_poly.pdbx_seq_one_letter_code
_entity_poly.pdbx_strand_id
1 'polypeptide(L)'
;RDLHVRSRRQRQMCIRDSKYTVRILLGTLIGVYLGIIVLLNIPYVQGKLSVFVTKELKNILNTEVSVGRIDMGLLNRIIVEDVLLHDRKNQEMLKVARLSAKFDLLPLLNGKVTISSVQLFGFTVNLNRETPESAPNFQFVLDAFASKDTVKTKSNLDLRINSVLIRRGRVTYDILSEPETPGKFNAHHLSVKNLAATLSLKALRSDSLNAAIRRVSFDEQCGFSLQKFAMKVTANNKRLDIKDFGVELSNTALKIDSLTLKYDSLPELPQMTENIR
;
A
#
# COMPACT_ATOMS: atom_id res chain seq x y z
N ARG A 1 -45.19 -42.24 30.91
CA ARG A 1 -45.42 -41.61 29.58
C ARG A 1 -45.23 -40.08 29.58
N ASP A 2 -45.23 -39.41 30.75
CA ASP A 2 -45.10 -37.93 30.84
C ASP A 2 -43.69 -37.36 30.96
N LEU A 3 -42.72 -38.16 31.24
CA LEU A 3 -41.32 -37.71 31.39
C LEU A 3 -40.64 -37.26 30.08
N HIS A 4 -41.03 -37.84 28.93
CA HIS A 4 -40.47 -37.50 27.61
C HIS A 4 -40.99 -36.18 27.04
N VAL A 5 -42.20 -35.75 27.42
CA VAL A 5 -42.82 -34.50 26.91
C VAL A 5 -42.21 -33.26 27.57
N ARG A 6 -41.84 -33.32 28.87
CA ARG A 6 -41.18 -32.24 29.57
C ARG A 6 -39.78 -31.91 29.03
N SER A 7 -39.01 -32.93 28.65
CA SER A 7 -37.65 -32.78 28.10
C SER A 7 -37.66 -32.08 26.74
N ARG A 8 -38.62 -32.32 25.88
CA ARG A 8 -38.76 -31.63 24.58
C ARG A 8 -39.13 -30.16 24.71
N ARG A 9 -40.03 -29.79 25.62
CA ARG A 9 -40.39 -28.40 25.86
C ARG A 9 -39.26 -27.57 26.43
N GLN A 10 -38.47 -28.09 27.36
CA GLN A 10 -37.29 -27.41 27.88
C GLN A 10 -36.22 -27.18 26.81
N ARG A 11 -35.96 -28.15 25.93
CA ARG A 11 -35.01 -27.97 24.82
C ARG A 11 -35.46 -26.91 23.80
N GLN A 12 -36.74 -26.82 23.51
CA GLN A 12 -37.26 -25.77 22.58
C GLN A 12 -37.24 -24.39 23.19
N MET A 13 -37.45 -24.23 24.51
CA MET A 13 -37.30 -22.92 25.20
C MET A 13 -35.83 -22.44 25.18
N CYS A 14 -34.85 -23.27 25.52
CA CYS A 14 -33.43 -22.90 25.50
C CYS A 14 -32.94 -22.52 24.11
N ILE A 15 -33.41 -23.18 23.04
CA ILE A 15 -33.00 -22.86 21.66
C ILE A 15 -33.62 -21.53 21.21
N ARG A 16 -34.82 -21.18 21.63
CA ARG A 16 -35.48 -19.92 21.27
C ARG A 16 -34.85 -18.73 22.00
N ASP A 17 -34.51 -18.89 23.25
CA ASP A 17 -33.83 -17.87 24.05
C ASP A 17 -32.40 -17.63 23.55
N SER A 18 -31.67 -18.70 23.21
CA SER A 18 -30.33 -18.58 22.60
C SER A 18 -30.36 -17.81 21.28
N LYS A 19 -31.33 -18.07 20.40
CA LYS A 19 -31.47 -17.34 19.14
C LYS A 19 -31.81 -15.86 19.34
N TYR A 20 -32.60 -15.54 20.37
CA TYR A 20 -32.95 -14.16 20.71
C TYR A 20 -31.74 -13.43 21.27
N THR A 21 -30.99 -14.05 22.17
CA THR A 21 -29.75 -13.49 22.73
C THR A 21 -28.71 -13.23 21.64
N VAL A 22 -28.50 -14.17 20.72
CA VAL A 22 -27.58 -14.00 19.58
C VAL A 22 -28.01 -12.84 18.66
N ARG A 23 -29.32 -12.68 18.41
CA ARG A 23 -29.83 -11.56 17.60
C ARG A 23 -29.60 -10.21 18.27
N ILE A 24 -29.86 -10.13 19.58
CA ILE A 24 -29.61 -8.91 20.37
C ILE A 24 -28.11 -8.59 20.34
N LEU A 25 -27.25 -9.55 20.61
CA LEU A 25 -25.79 -9.37 20.64
C LEU A 25 -25.27 -8.93 19.27
N LEU A 26 -25.75 -9.54 18.19
CA LEU A 26 -25.39 -9.15 16.82
C LEU A 26 -25.91 -7.75 16.48
N GLY A 27 -27.17 -7.44 16.85
CA GLY A 27 -27.74 -6.09 16.66
C GLY A 27 -27.01 -5.02 17.42
N THR A 28 -26.62 -5.29 18.66
CA THR A 28 -25.80 -4.36 19.48
C THR A 28 -24.42 -4.14 18.85
N LEU A 29 -23.76 -5.22 18.40
CA LEU A 29 -22.45 -5.12 17.74
C LEU A 29 -22.52 -4.27 16.46
N ILE A 30 -23.54 -4.51 15.64
CA ILE A 30 -23.76 -3.74 14.40
C ILE A 30 -24.08 -2.27 14.76
N GLY A 31 -24.91 -2.03 15.77
CA GLY A 31 -25.25 -0.69 16.23
C GLY A 31 -24.03 0.10 16.72
N VAL A 32 -23.18 -0.52 17.52
CA VAL A 32 -21.92 0.09 18.00
C VAL A 32 -20.98 0.36 16.80
N TYR A 33 -20.85 -0.57 15.89
CA TYR A 33 -20.02 -0.39 14.68
C TYR A 33 -20.50 0.79 13.83
N LEU A 34 -21.81 0.88 13.56
CA LEU A 34 -22.39 2.00 12.82
C LEU A 34 -22.24 3.32 13.60
N GLY A 35 -22.42 3.30 14.92
CA GLY A 35 -22.22 4.47 15.78
C GLY A 35 -20.79 5.01 15.70
N ILE A 36 -19.79 4.14 15.70
CA ILE A 36 -18.36 4.52 15.53
C ILE A 36 -18.15 5.16 14.15
N ILE A 37 -18.69 4.57 13.07
CA ILE A 37 -18.59 5.14 11.74
C ILE A 37 -19.20 6.55 11.70
N VAL A 38 -20.39 6.71 12.21
CA VAL A 38 -21.06 8.03 12.25
C VAL A 38 -20.24 9.04 13.05
N LEU A 39 -19.73 8.66 14.22
CA LEU A 39 -18.91 9.51 15.07
C LEU A 39 -17.63 9.99 14.34
N LEU A 40 -16.93 9.07 13.67
CA LEU A 40 -15.70 9.38 12.95
C LEU A 40 -15.94 10.20 11.65
N ASN A 41 -17.18 10.25 11.16
CA ASN A 41 -17.55 11.08 10.02
C ASN A 41 -18.10 12.46 10.41
N ILE A 42 -18.13 12.79 11.71
CA ILE A 42 -18.45 14.15 12.17
C ILE A 42 -17.31 15.10 11.80
N PRO A 43 -17.55 16.23 11.10
CA PRO A 43 -16.48 17.15 10.65
C PRO A 43 -15.55 17.64 11.77
N TYR A 44 -16.08 17.85 12.97
CA TYR A 44 -15.29 18.23 14.13
C TYR A 44 -14.27 17.14 14.53
N VAL A 45 -14.68 15.87 14.53
CA VAL A 45 -13.82 14.71 14.87
C VAL A 45 -12.76 14.53 13.79
N GLN A 46 -13.14 14.63 12.52
CA GLN A 46 -12.22 14.58 11.38
C GLN A 46 -11.13 15.64 11.46
N GLY A 47 -11.52 16.89 11.78
CA GLY A 47 -10.56 17.99 11.96
C GLY A 47 -9.55 17.73 13.09
N LYS A 48 -10.03 17.24 14.25
CA LYS A 48 -9.14 16.87 15.36
C LYS A 48 -8.19 15.72 14.99
N LEU A 49 -8.70 14.72 14.31
CA LEU A 49 -7.89 13.58 13.84
C LEU A 49 -6.84 14.02 12.82
N SER A 50 -7.20 14.86 11.85
CA SER A 50 -6.27 15.44 10.88
C SER A 50 -5.14 16.20 11.55
N VAL A 51 -5.46 17.10 12.51
CA VAL A 51 -4.45 17.84 13.28
C VAL A 51 -3.54 16.91 14.06
N PHE A 52 -4.08 15.88 14.72
CA PHE A 52 -3.30 14.89 15.46
C PHE A 52 -2.32 14.14 14.54
N VAL A 53 -2.82 13.60 13.42
CA VAL A 53 -1.99 12.86 12.45
C VAL A 53 -0.92 13.76 11.82
N THR A 54 -1.27 14.99 11.46
CA THR A 54 -0.33 15.99 10.95
C THR A 54 0.81 16.24 11.94
N LYS A 55 0.48 16.42 13.21
CA LYS A 55 1.48 16.66 14.28
C LYS A 55 2.43 15.47 14.44
N GLU A 56 1.87 14.25 14.49
CA GLU A 56 2.69 13.04 14.61
C GLU A 56 3.60 12.83 13.39
N LEU A 57 3.10 13.05 12.17
CA LEU A 57 3.91 12.95 10.96
C LEU A 57 5.01 14.01 10.93
N LYS A 58 4.74 15.25 11.32
CA LYS A 58 5.76 16.31 11.46
C LYS A 58 6.86 15.89 12.44
N ASN A 59 6.50 15.31 13.57
CA ASN A 59 7.47 14.85 14.57
C ASN A 59 8.32 13.68 14.05
N ILE A 60 7.71 12.72 13.34
CA ILE A 60 8.42 11.55 12.81
C ILE A 60 9.35 11.93 11.65
N LEU A 61 8.88 12.75 10.73
CA LEU A 61 9.59 13.11 9.49
C LEU A 61 10.50 14.34 9.66
N ASN A 62 10.30 15.12 10.73
CA ASN A 62 11.00 16.37 11.00
C ASN A 62 10.96 17.33 9.81
N THR A 63 9.78 17.49 9.20
CA THR A 63 9.52 18.39 8.08
C THR A 63 8.06 18.86 8.07
N GLU A 64 7.74 19.81 7.19
CA GLU A 64 6.37 20.29 7.03
C GLU A 64 5.49 19.22 6.34
N VAL A 65 4.44 18.85 7.06
CA VAL A 65 3.39 17.92 6.60
C VAL A 65 2.04 18.56 6.80
N SER A 66 1.14 18.38 5.88
CA SER A 66 -0.27 18.77 5.99
C SER A 66 -1.16 17.61 5.58
N VAL A 67 -2.22 17.38 6.33
CA VAL A 67 -3.27 16.40 6.04
C VAL A 67 -4.60 17.14 6.10
N GLY A 68 -5.32 17.16 4.97
CA GLY A 68 -6.59 17.87 4.86
C GLY A 68 -7.70 17.18 5.67
N ARG A 69 -8.21 16.09 5.20
CA ARG A 69 -9.33 15.37 5.81
C ARG A 69 -9.04 13.90 5.99
N ILE A 70 -9.54 13.33 7.09
CA ILE A 70 -9.49 11.90 7.37
C ILE A 70 -10.91 11.40 7.56
N ASP A 71 -11.36 10.54 6.66
CA ASP A 71 -12.69 9.93 6.67
C ASP A 71 -12.62 8.44 6.98
N MET A 72 -13.65 7.93 7.63
CA MET A 72 -13.88 6.50 7.74
C MET A 72 -14.94 6.09 6.72
N GLY A 73 -14.49 5.37 5.68
CA GLY A 73 -15.39 4.78 4.70
C GLY A 73 -16.06 3.51 5.23
N LEU A 74 -17.09 3.05 4.52
CA LEU A 74 -17.72 1.77 4.79
C LEU A 74 -16.70 0.62 4.65
N LEU A 75 -16.93 -0.49 5.37
CA LEU A 75 -16.13 -1.71 5.32
C LEU A 75 -14.64 -1.50 5.71
N ASN A 76 -14.41 -0.80 6.82
CA ASN A 76 -13.08 -0.67 7.46
C ASN A 76 -12.03 0.00 6.57
N ARG A 77 -12.43 1.02 5.85
CA ARG A 77 -11.57 1.80 4.99
C ARG A 77 -11.30 3.16 5.63
N ILE A 78 -10.05 3.52 5.81
CA ILE A 78 -9.62 4.88 6.11
C ILE A 78 -9.30 5.57 4.79
N ILE A 79 -9.80 6.79 4.64
CA ILE A 79 -9.56 7.66 3.50
C ILE A 79 -8.89 8.91 4.03
N VAL A 80 -7.76 9.26 3.46
CA VAL A 80 -7.00 10.47 3.77
C VAL A 80 -6.96 11.31 2.52
N GLU A 81 -7.39 12.56 2.60
CA GLU A 81 -7.44 13.48 1.47
C GLU A 81 -6.51 14.66 1.70
N ASP A 82 -5.99 15.20 0.60
CA ASP A 82 -5.14 16.39 0.54
C ASP A 82 -3.91 16.31 1.44
N VAL A 83 -3.11 15.25 1.23
CA VAL A 83 -1.82 15.10 1.91
C VAL A 83 -0.76 15.89 1.15
N LEU A 84 -0.02 16.72 1.87
CA LEU A 84 1.12 17.47 1.35
C LEU A 84 2.33 17.23 2.27
N LEU A 85 3.45 16.86 1.67
CA LEU A 85 4.72 16.66 2.35
C LEU A 85 5.79 17.51 1.66
N HIS A 86 6.48 18.32 2.43
CA HIS A 86 7.63 19.08 1.96
C HIS A 86 8.94 18.33 2.24
N ASP A 87 9.93 18.60 1.46
CA ASP A 87 11.29 18.16 1.73
C ASP A 87 11.95 19.04 2.79
N ARG A 88 13.21 18.76 3.15
CA ARG A 88 13.95 19.54 4.13
C ARG A 88 14.32 20.95 3.66
N LYS A 89 14.17 21.25 2.36
CA LYS A 89 14.32 22.58 1.77
C LYS A 89 12.98 23.32 1.67
N ASN A 90 11.93 22.78 2.27
CA ASN A 90 10.56 23.32 2.24
C ASN A 90 9.95 23.38 0.81
N GLN A 91 10.38 22.49 -0.08
CA GLN A 91 9.79 22.33 -1.41
C GLN A 91 8.73 21.21 -1.39
N GLU A 92 7.67 21.36 -2.19
CA GLU A 92 6.63 20.33 -2.30
C GLU A 92 7.21 19.05 -2.91
N MET A 93 7.45 18.05 -2.06
CA MET A 93 7.99 16.75 -2.47
C MET A 93 6.89 15.76 -2.84
N LEU A 94 5.84 15.69 -2.03
CA LEU A 94 4.71 14.77 -2.26
C LEU A 94 3.39 15.48 -2.03
N LYS A 95 2.50 15.40 -3.02
CA LYS A 95 1.11 15.82 -2.93
C LYS A 95 0.20 14.66 -3.31
N VAL A 96 -0.78 14.35 -2.47
CA VAL A 96 -1.73 13.24 -2.71
C VAL A 96 -3.14 13.77 -2.54
N ALA A 97 -3.96 13.65 -3.58
CA ALA A 97 -5.37 14.02 -3.50
C ALA A 97 -6.17 13.04 -2.64
N ARG A 98 -5.94 11.73 -2.80
CA ARG A 98 -6.61 10.71 -1.99
C ARG A 98 -5.74 9.46 -1.81
N LEU A 99 -5.56 9.09 -0.55
CA LEU A 99 -5.01 7.81 -0.10
C LEU A 99 -6.11 7.04 0.64
N SER A 100 -6.28 5.76 0.33
CA SER A 100 -7.27 4.92 1.00
C SER A 100 -6.63 3.58 1.37
N ALA A 101 -6.79 3.18 2.62
CA ALA A 101 -6.34 1.89 3.14
C ALA A 101 -7.50 1.11 3.74
N LYS A 102 -7.63 -0.17 3.38
CA LYS A 102 -8.61 -1.09 3.94
C LYS A 102 -7.94 -2.00 4.97
N PHE A 103 -8.55 -2.11 6.14
CA PHE A 103 -8.10 -2.96 7.23
C PHE A 103 -8.96 -4.21 7.37
N ASP A 104 -8.37 -5.29 7.86
CA ASP A 104 -9.10 -6.49 8.22
C ASP A 104 -9.49 -6.41 9.70
N LEU A 105 -10.81 -6.50 10.01
CA LEU A 105 -11.34 -6.35 11.38
C LEU A 105 -10.99 -7.55 12.27
N LEU A 106 -11.01 -8.77 11.75
CA LEU A 106 -10.78 -9.97 12.56
C LEU A 106 -9.37 -10.00 13.21
N PRO A 107 -8.28 -9.69 12.48
CA PRO A 107 -6.96 -9.53 13.10
C PRO A 107 -6.90 -8.40 14.13
N LEU A 108 -7.66 -7.31 13.92
CA LEU A 108 -7.69 -6.17 14.83
C LEU A 108 -8.21 -6.55 16.23
N LEU A 109 -9.17 -7.48 16.33
CA LEU A 109 -9.66 -8.01 17.60
C LEU A 109 -8.55 -8.69 18.42
N ASN A 110 -7.49 -9.16 17.77
CA ASN A 110 -6.31 -9.76 18.39
C ASN A 110 -5.13 -8.77 18.48
N GLY A 111 -5.38 -7.47 18.38
CA GLY A 111 -4.37 -6.40 18.43
C GLY A 111 -3.42 -6.36 17.23
N LYS A 112 -3.76 -7.03 16.11
CA LYS A 112 -2.96 -7.02 14.89
C LYS A 112 -3.61 -6.11 13.84
N VAL A 113 -2.85 -5.14 13.34
CA VAL A 113 -3.29 -4.28 12.24
C VAL A 113 -2.88 -4.92 10.91
N THR A 114 -3.85 -5.38 10.14
CA THR A 114 -3.63 -5.97 8.82
C THR A 114 -4.22 -5.05 7.75
N ILE A 115 -3.37 -4.56 6.84
CA ILE A 115 -3.80 -3.74 5.69
C ILE A 115 -3.95 -4.65 4.48
N SER A 116 -5.17 -4.81 3.98
CA SER A 116 -5.47 -5.71 2.87
C SER A 116 -5.53 -5.02 1.50
N SER A 117 -5.77 -3.72 1.45
CA SER A 117 -5.80 -2.97 0.19
C SER A 117 -5.36 -1.53 0.41
N VAL A 118 -4.57 -1.01 -0.52
CA VAL A 118 -4.15 0.39 -0.58
C VAL A 118 -4.54 0.96 -1.94
N GLN A 119 -5.10 2.17 -1.95
CA GLN A 119 -5.44 2.90 -3.16
C GLN A 119 -4.85 4.30 -3.07
N LEU A 120 -4.07 4.67 -4.08
CA LEU A 120 -3.46 5.98 -4.22
C LEU A 120 -3.99 6.63 -5.50
N PHE A 121 -4.60 7.79 -5.35
CA PHE A 121 -5.29 8.45 -6.44
C PHE A 121 -4.93 9.93 -6.52
N GLY A 122 -4.49 10.37 -7.70
CA GLY A 122 -4.16 11.77 -7.95
C GLY A 122 -2.98 12.23 -7.09
N PHE A 123 -1.76 11.78 -7.39
CA PHE A 123 -0.58 12.20 -6.65
C PHE A 123 0.49 12.79 -7.57
N THR A 124 1.27 13.66 -7.00
CA THR A 124 2.48 14.23 -7.61
C THR A 124 3.65 14.02 -6.65
N VAL A 125 4.75 13.49 -7.16
CA VAL A 125 5.99 13.27 -6.42
C VAL A 125 7.12 13.95 -7.16
N ASN A 126 7.82 14.86 -6.49
CA ASN A 126 8.97 15.57 -7.03
C ASN A 126 10.21 15.11 -6.27
N LEU A 127 10.98 14.25 -6.91
CA LEU A 127 12.21 13.71 -6.36
C LEU A 127 13.40 14.40 -7.00
N ASN A 128 14.38 14.77 -6.21
CA ASN A 128 15.60 15.35 -6.73
C ASN A 128 16.81 15.01 -5.86
N ARG A 129 17.97 15.22 -6.42
CA ARG A 129 19.27 15.27 -5.73
C ARG A 129 20.15 16.31 -6.41
N GLU A 130 21.11 16.85 -5.66
CA GLU A 130 22.01 17.87 -6.20
C GLU A 130 22.98 17.30 -7.23
N THR A 131 23.68 16.22 -6.86
CA THR A 131 24.65 15.51 -7.69
C THR A 131 24.35 14.00 -7.64
N PRO A 132 24.91 13.19 -8.55
CA PRO A 132 24.73 11.73 -8.52
C PRO A 132 25.13 11.08 -7.20
N GLU A 133 26.09 11.63 -6.47
CA GLU A 133 26.59 11.10 -5.19
C GLU A 133 25.84 11.67 -3.98
N SER A 134 25.07 12.75 -4.14
CA SER A 134 24.36 13.39 -3.03
C SER A 134 23.14 12.57 -2.61
N ALA A 135 22.75 12.67 -1.33
CA ALA A 135 21.54 12.06 -0.83
C ALA A 135 20.30 12.68 -1.51
N PRO A 136 19.31 11.87 -1.92
CA PRO A 136 18.08 12.38 -2.51
C PRO A 136 17.23 13.14 -1.48
N ASN A 137 16.39 14.06 -1.96
CA ASN A 137 15.52 14.87 -1.11
C ASN A 137 14.55 14.07 -0.24
N PHE A 138 14.28 12.81 -0.57
CA PHE A 138 13.42 11.90 0.19
C PHE A 138 14.17 10.98 1.17
N GLN A 139 15.51 11.10 1.29
CA GLN A 139 16.32 10.24 2.16
C GLN A 139 15.80 10.22 3.60
N PHE A 140 15.40 11.39 4.12
CA PHE A 140 14.87 11.51 5.48
C PHE A 140 13.61 10.66 5.73
N VAL A 141 12.80 10.43 4.69
CA VAL A 141 11.63 9.53 4.79
C VAL A 141 12.08 8.10 4.99
N LEU A 142 13.07 7.65 4.19
CA LEU A 142 13.64 6.31 4.32
C LEU A 142 14.27 6.12 5.71
N ASP A 143 15.04 7.11 6.18
CA ASP A 143 15.71 7.09 7.48
C ASP A 143 14.68 7.02 8.64
N ALA A 144 13.58 7.77 8.53
CA ALA A 144 12.53 7.77 9.55
C ALA A 144 11.86 6.39 9.72
N PHE A 145 11.80 5.61 8.64
CA PHE A 145 11.24 4.26 8.67
C PHE A 145 12.29 3.16 8.91
N ALA A 146 13.55 3.37 8.54
CA ALA A 146 14.63 2.41 8.73
C ALA A 146 15.15 2.35 10.18
N SER A 147 15.14 3.46 10.92
CA SER A 147 15.77 3.56 12.25
C SER A 147 15.02 2.89 13.39
N LYS A 148 13.89 2.25 13.16
CA LYS A 148 13.07 1.60 14.21
C LYS A 148 13.33 0.12 14.45
N ASP A 149 14.27 -0.50 13.74
CA ASP A 149 14.53 -1.95 13.86
C ASP A 149 15.51 -2.36 14.99
N THR A 150 16.03 -1.41 15.79
CA THR A 150 16.93 -1.75 16.90
C THR A 150 16.24 -2.13 18.21
N VAL A 151 14.93 -1.91 18.32
CA VAL A 151 14.14 -2.46 19.42
C VAL A 151 13.21 -3.51 18.84
N LYS A 152 13.41 -4.79 19.20
CA LYS A 152 12.51 -5.92 18.92
C LYS A 152 11.12 -5.74 19.57
N THR A 153 10.47 -4.63 19.30
CA THR A 153 9.05 -4.48 19.52
C THR A 153 8.40 -5.24 18.39
N LYS A 154 7.81 -6.39 18.67
CA LYS A 154 6.96 -7.12 17.72
C LYS A 154 5.98 -6.12 17.15
N SER A 155 6.23 -5.61 15.94
CA SER A 155 5.28 -4.72 15.28
C SER A 155 4.01 -5.55 15.07
N ASN A 156 2.91 -5.13 15.66
CA ASN A 156 1.60 -5.75 15.46
C ASN A 156 1.02 -5.44 14.06
N LEU A 157 1.84 -4.86 13.18
CA LEU A 157 1.49 -4.51 11.81
C LEU A 157 1.83 -5.68 10.88
N ASP A 158 0.80 -6.32 10.32
CA ASP A 158 0.91 -7.36 9.30
C ASP A 158 0.49 -6.77 7.95
N LEU A 159 1.46 -6.49 7.09
CA LEU A 159 1.24 -5.94 5.76
C LEU A 159 0.96 -7.08 4.76
N ARG A 160 -0.27 -7.54 4.72
CA ARG A 160 -0.77 -8.45 3.67
C ARG A 160 -1.50 -7.65 2.60
N ILE A 161 -0.77 -6.92 1.79
CA ILE A 161 -1.37 -6.03 0.79
C ILE A 161 -1.83 -6.86 -0.42
N ASN A 162 -3.06 -7.35 -0.38
CA ASN A 162 -3.64 -8.13 -1.48
C ASN A 162 -3.86 -7.30 -2.76
N SER A 163 -4.00 -5.98 -2.61
CA SER A 163 -4.24 -5.09 -3.74
C SER A 163 -3.67 -3.69 -3.48
N VAL A 164 -2.81 -3.25 -4.37
CA VAL A 164 -2.38 -1.85 -4.48
C VAL A 164 -2.90 -1.30 -5.80
N LEU A 165 -3.67 -0.23 -5.74
CA LEU A 165 -4.20 0.47 -6.90
C LEU A 165 -3.65 1.88 -6.92
N ILE A 166 -2.93 2.23 -7.97
CA ILE A 166 -2.36 3.54 -8.22
C ILE A 166 -3.01 4.11 -9.47
N ARG A 167 -3.46 5.36 -9.42
CA ARG A 167 -4.05 6.04 -10.57
C ARG A 167 -3.74 7.53 -10.57
N ARG A 168 -3.59 8.09 -11.78
CA ARG A 168 -3.35 9.52 -12.01
C ARG A 168 -2.11 10.02 -11.27
N GLY A 169 -1.02 9.23 -11.29
CA GLY A 169 0.24 9.62 -10.72
C GLY A 169 1.06 10.49 -11.66
N ARG A 170 1.82 11.41 -11.07
CA ARG A 170 2.92 12.13 -11.70
C ARG A 170 4.15 11.98 -10.84
N VAL A 171 5.26 11.63 -11.44
CA VAL A 171 6.55 11.47 -10.75
C VAL A 171 7.62 12.18 -11.56
N THR A 172 8.34 13.10 -10.95
CA THR A 172 9.56 13.66 -11.51
C THR A 172 10.77 13.20 -10.70
N TYR A 173 11.89 13.04 -11.36
CA TYR A 173 13.16 12.76 -10.75
C TYR A 173 14.25 13.54 -11.48
N ASP A 174 14.98 14.38 -10.76
CA ASP A 174 15.98 15.28 -11.32
C ASP A 174 17.29 15.20 -10.56
N ILE A 175 18.41 15.10 -11.31
CA ILE A 175 19.75 15.34 -10.80
C ILE A 175 20.15 16.76 -11.25
N LEU A 176 20.13 17.70 -10.32
CA LEU A 176 20.20 19.13 -10.63
C LEU A 176 21.52 19.58 -11.26
N SER A 177 22.61 18.83 -11.04
CA SER A 177 23.92 19.11 -11.65
C SER A 177 24.04 18.60 -13.09
N GLU A 178 23.15 17.74 -13.54
CA GLU A 178 23.23 17.13 -14.86
C GLU A 178 22.45 17.95 -15.91
N PRO A 179 22.88 17.96 -17.16
CA PRO A 179 22.18 18.70 -18.22
C PRO A 179 20.89 18.01 -18.64
N GLU A 180 19.86 18.80 -18.88
CA GLU A 180 18.62 18.35 -19.51
C GLU A 180 18.83 18.05 -20.99
N THR A 181 18.15 17.02 -21.51
CA THR A 181 18.16 16.65 -22.93
C THR A 181 16.73 16.63 -23.47
N PRO A 182 16.18 17.78 -23.88
CA PRO A 182 14.80 17.87 -24.33
C PRO A 182 14.49 16.92 -25.51
N GLY A 183 13.35 16.22 -25.44
CA GLY A 183 12.91 15.30 -26.48
C GLY A 183 13.66 13.98 -26.58
N LYS A 184 14.59 13.70 -25.66
CA LYS A 184 15.29 12.41 -25.55
C LYS A 184 15.13 11.83 -24.17
N PHE A 185 15.18 10.51 -24.07
CA PHE A 185 15.19 9.84 -22.77
C PHE A 185 16.46 10.24 -22.00
N ASN A 186 16.26 10.69 -20.77
CA ASN A 186 17.32 11.07 -19.87
C ASN A 186 17.06 10.47 -18.49
N ALA A 187 17.89 9.51 -18.08
CA ALA A 187 17.75 8.87 -16.77
C ALA A 187 18.01 9.83 -15.58
N HIS A 188 18.67 10.96 -15.83
CA HIS A 188 18.94 11.99 -14.82
C HIS A 188 17.80 13.00 -14.69
N HIS A 189 16.89 13.06 -15.68
CA HIS A 189 15.72 13.94 -15.71
C HIS A 189 14.51 13.15 -16.23
N LEU A 190 13.81 12.50 -15.33
CA LEU A 190 12.60 11.71 -15.64
C LEU A 190 11.36 12.50 -15.30
N SER A 191 10.39 12.51 -16.21
CA SER A 191 9.07 13.10 -15.97
C SER A 191 7.98 12.15 -16.44
N VAL A 192 7.48 11.38 -15.52
CA VAL A 192 6.42 10.37 -15.71
C VAL A 192 5.06 10.99 -15.42
N LYS A 193 4.12 10.84 -16.35
CA LYS A 193 2.72 11.29 -16.25
C LYS A 193 1.77 10.09 -16.41
N ASN A 194 0.52 10.28 -16.01
CA ASN A 194 -0.54 9.27 -16.14
C ASN A 194 -0.19 7.92 -15.51
N LEU A 195 0.71 7.91 -14.52
CA LEU A 195 1.13 6.67 -13.85
C LEU A 195 -0.09 5.98 -13.26
N ALA A 196 -0.31 4.75 -13.70
CA ALA A 196 -1.30 3.85 -13.17
C ALA A 196 -0.69 2.47 -12.92
N ALA A 197 -0.98 1.88 -11.76
CA ALA A 197 -0.50 0.54 -11.41
C ALA A 197 -1.57 -0.25 -10.66
N THR A 198 -1.61 -1.55 -10.91
CA THR A 198 -2.39 -2.51 -10.14
C THR A 198 -1.49 -3.67 -9.77
N LEU A 199 -1.20 -3.77 -8.49
CA LEU A 199 -0.26 -4.73 -7.91
C LEU A 199 -0.98 -5.60 -6.88
N SER A 200 -0.45 -6.80 -6.63
CA SER A 200 -0.83 -7.62 -5.49
C SER A 200 0.39 -8.26 -4.87
N LEU A 201 0.44 -8.28 -3.55
CA LEU A 201 1.50 -8.91 -2.76
C LEU A 201 0.83 -9.88 -1.79
N LYS A 202 0.85 -11.19 -2.12
CA LYS A 202 0.20 -12.22 -1.30
C LYS A 202 1.13 -12.77 -0.22
N ALA A 203 2.42 -12.79 -0.48
CA ALA A 203 3.43 -13.18 0.48
C ALA A 203 4.72 -12.40 0.23
N LEU A 204 5.29 -11.88 1.29
CA LEU A 204 6.64 -11.32 1.34
C LEU A 204 7.25 -11.80 2.66
N ARG A 205 8.07 -12.83 2.58
CA ARG A 205 8.79 -13.41 3.72
C ARG A 205 10.26 -13.60 3.32
N SER A 206 11.11 -13.83 4.30
CA SER A 206 12.53 -14.09 4.06
C SER A 206 12.80 -15.32 3.17
N ASP A 207 11.86 -16.24 3.11
CA ASP A 207 11.93 -17.52 2.39
C ASP A 207 10.96 -17.66 1.23
N SER A 208 10.06 -16.67 1.02
CA SER A 208 9.04 -16.78 -0.02
C SER A 208 8.52 -15.42 -0.49
N LEU A 209 8.35 -15.31 -1.79
CA LEU A 209 7.74 -14.17 -2.46
C LEU A 209 6.57 -14.64 -3.33
N ASN A 210 5.43 -13.97 -3.24
CA ASN A 210 4.32 -14.14 -4.17
C ASN A 210 3.72 -12.77 -4.46
N ALA A 211 4.06 -12.24 -5.62
CA ALA A 211 3.65 -10.93 -6.08
C ALA A 211 3.13 -10.98 -7.52
N ALA A 212 2.22 -10.10 -7.86
CA ALA A 212 1.78 -9.93 -9.23
C ALA A 212 1.65 -8.44 -9.56
N ILE A 213 2.23 -8.04 -10.66
CA ILE A 213 1.99 -6.79 -11.36
C ILE A 213 0.92 -7.11 -12.41
N ARG A 214 -0.31 -6.66 -12.20
CA ARG A 214 -1.39 -6.88 -13.17
C ARG A 214 -1.33 -5.90 -14.32
N ARG A 215 -0.95 -4.68 -14.00
CA ARG A 215 -0.75 -3.60 -14.95
C ARG A 215 0.09 -2.50 -14.33
N VAL A 216 1.05 -2.00 -15.10
CA VAL A 216 1.68 -0.69 -14.92
C VAL A 216 1.62 0.01 -16.26
N SER A 217 1.24 1.27 -16.27
CA SER A 217 1.23 2.12 -17.49
C SER A 217 1.60 3.53 -17.11
N PHE A 218 2.30 4.24 -17.99
CA PHE A 218 2.67 5.64 -17.83
C PHE A 218 3.16 6.23 -19.16
N ASP A 219 3.20 7.55 -19.22
CA ASP A 219 3.81 8.33 -20.29
C ASP A 219 5.01 9.08 -19.73
N GLU A 220 6.13 9.04 -20.45
CA GLU A 220 7.36 9.78 -20.15
C GLU A 220 7.49 10.98 -21.08
N GLN A 221 8.10 12.06 -20.59
CA GLN A 221 8.16 13.36 -21.30
C GLN A 221 8.89 13.29 -22.66
N CYS A 222 9.83 12.36 -22.86
CA CYS A 222 10.53 12.16 -24.14
C CYS A 222 9.66 11.53 -25.24
N GLY A 223 8.38 11.20 -24.94
CA GLY A 223 7.48 10.53 -25.85
C GLY A 223 7.42 9.01 -25.69
N PHE A 224 8.17 8.43 -24.77
CA PHE A 224 8.03 7.02 -24.43
C PHE A 224 6.73 6.77 -23.68
N SER A 225 5.94 5.79 -24.13
CA SER A 225 4.69 5.41 -23.49
C SER A 225 4.67 3.90 -23.24
N LEU A 226 4.58 3.53 -21.95
CA LEU A 226 4.33 2.17 -21.51
C LEU A 226 2.82 1.98 -21.37
N GLN A 227 2.22 1.26 -22.31
CA GLN A 227 0.77 1.01 -22.28
C GLN A 227 0.39 -0.06 -21.28
N LYS A 228 1.25 -1.07 -21.13
CA LYS A 228 1.05 -2.12 -20.16
C LYS A 228 2.35 -2.86 -19.86
N PHE A 229 2.61 -3.03 -18.59
CA PHE A 229 3.57 -3.99 -18.05
C PHE A 229 2.84 -4.91 -17.09
N ALA A 230 3.03 -6.21 -17.24
CA ALA A 230 2.42 -7.22 -16.39
C ALA A 230 3.39 -8.36 -16.12
N MET A 231 3.36 -8.93 -14.93
CA MET A 231 4.07 -10.16 -14.59
C MET A 231 3.55 -10.77 -13.29
N LYS A 232 3.74 -12.07 -13.13
CA LYS A 232 3.53 -12.78 -11.87
C LYS A 232 4.86 -13.37 -11.43
N VAL A 233 5.22 -13.15 -10.17
CA VAL A 233 6.47 -13.64 -9.58
C VAL A 233 6.13 -14.51 -8.38
N THR A 234 6.65 -15.73 -8.39
CA THR A 234 6.65 -16.60 -7.21
C THR A 234 8.08 -17.07 -6.96
N ALA A 235 8.55 -16.92 -5.75
CA ALA A 235 9.87 -17.37 -5.35
C ALA A 235 9.84 -18.11 -4.03
N ASN A 236 10.71 -19.07 -3.88
CA ASN A 236 11.03 -19.76 -2.64
C ASN A 236 12.56 -19.85 -2.51
N ASN A 237 13.08 -20.55 -1.51
CA ASN A 237 14.53 -20.61 -1.26
C ASN A 237 15.39 -21.20 -2.40
N LYS A 238 14.80 -21.85 -3.40
CA LYS A 238 15.55 -22.57 -4.47
C LYS A 238 15.08 -22.26 -5.89
N ARG A 239 13.99 -21.51 -6.02
CA ARG A 239 13.35 -21.32 -7.33
C ARG A 239 12.63 -20.00 -7.41
N LEU A 240 12.82 -19.31 -8.53
CA LEU A 240 12.06 -18.13 -8.94
C LEU A 240 11.32 -18.50 -10.24
N ASP A 241 10.01 -18.34 -10.22
CA ASP A 241 9.13 -18.48 -11.38
C ASP A 241 8.54 -17.11 -11.72
N ILE A 242 8.79 -16.65 -12.93
CA ILE A 242 8.13 -15.49 -13.53
C ILE A 242 7.16 -16.04 -14.58
N LYS A 243 5.91 -15.63 -14.52
CA LYS A 243 4.85 -16.03 -15.45
C LYS A 243 4.12 -14.80 -15.98
N ASP A 244 3.52 -14.97 -17.16
CA ASP A 244 2.71 -13.93 -17.81
C ASP A 244 3.46 -12.59 -17.93
N PHE A 245 4.77 -12.64 -18.18
CA PHE A 245 5.55 -11.43 -18.42
C PHE A 245 5.12 -10.80 -19.74
N GLY A 246 4.72 -9.55 -19.70
CA GLY A 246 4.28 -8.82 -20.88
C GLY A 246 4.63 -7.34 -20.78
N VAL A 247 5.18 -6.81 -21.86
CA VAL A 247 5.43 -5.38 -22.07
C VAL A 247 4.73 -4.98 -23.35
N GLU A 248 3.86 -4.00 -23.29
CA GLU A 248 3.15 -3.41 -24.42
C GLU A 248 3.53 -1.93 -24.50
N LEU A 249 4.21 -1.54 -25.56
CA LEU A 249 4.51 -0.16 -25.95
C LEU A 249 3.58 0.27 -27.07
N SER A 250 3.68 1.51 -27.55
CA SER A 250 2.81 2.02 -28.62
C SER A 250 2.83 1.18 -29.89
N ASN A 251 4.01 0.65 -30.27
CA ASN A 251 4.20 -0.09 -31.54
C ASN A 251 4.90 -1.44 -31.36
N THR A 252 5.14 -1.88 -30.13
CA THR A 252 5.88 -3.10 -29.86
C THR A 252 5.28 -3.82 -28.66
N ALA A 253 5.18 -5.13 -28.76
CA ALA A 253 4.78 -5.98 -27.64
C ALA A 253 5.75 -7.15 -27.48
N LEU A 254 6.15 -7.41 -26.23
CA LEU A 254 6.94 -8.57 -25.83
C LEU A 254 6.13 -9.40 -24.84
N LYS A 255 6.06 -10.70 -25.07
CA LYS A 255 5.42 -11.65 -24.14
C LYS A 255 6.31 -12.83 -23.90
N ILE A 256 6.43 -13.23 -22.64
CA ILE A 256 7.13 -14.42 -22.19
C ILE A 256 6.18 -15.18 -21.25
N ASP A 257 5.79 -16.38 -21.63
CA ASP A 257 4.78 -17.15 -20.88
C ASP A 257 5.32 -17.60 -19.52
N SER A 258 6.57 -18.07 -19.50
CA SER A 258 7.21 -18.49 -18.25
C SER A 258 8.72 -18.45 -18.33
N LEU A 259 9.35 -18.02 -17.25
CA LEU A 259 10.78 -18.08 -17.01
C LEU A 259 11.00 -18.67 -15.61
N THR A 260 11.83 -19.69 -15.51
CA THR A 260 12.20 -20.31 -14.24
C THR A 260 13.70 -20.20 -14.04
N LEU A 261 14.09 -19.66 -12.90
CA LEU A 261 15.47 -19.62 -12.42
C LEU A 261 15.58 -20.51 -11.18
N LYS A 262 16.64 -21.32 -11.14
CA LYS A 262 17.03 -22.13 -9.97
C LYS A 262 18.28 -21.54 -9.35
N TYR A 263 18.33 -21.48 -8.03
CA TYR A 263 19.44 -20.93 -7.26
C TYR A 263 19.54 -21.68 -5.91
N ASP A 264 20.65 -21.52 -5.24
CA ASP A 264 20.91 -22.22 -3.97
C ASP A 264 20.27 -21.53 -2.76
N SER A 265 20.20 -20.19 -2.78
CA SER A 265 19.50 -19.41 -1.76
C SER A 265 18.93 -18.10 -2.32
N LEU A 266 17.78 -17.65 -1.76
CA LEU A 266 17.12 -16.41 -2.20
C LEU A 266 18.01 -15.15 -2.04
N PRO A 267 18.83 -15.00 -0.98
CA PRO A 267 19.75 -13.87 -0.84
C PRO A 267 20.85 -13.79 -1.90
N GLU A 268 21.18 -14.90 -2.58
CA GLU A 268 22.23 -14.93 -3.63
C GLU A 268 21.72 -14.47 -5.00
N LEU A 269 20.41 -14.33 -5.17
CA LEU A 269 19.78 -13.94 -6.43
C LEU A 269 20.33 -12.63 -7.02
N PRO A 270 20.58 -11.55 -6.26
CA PRO A 270 21.18 -10.33 -6.77
C PRO A 270 22.62 -10.54 -7.28
N GLN A 271 23.39 -11.43 -6.66
CA GLN A 271 24.78 -11.71 -7.04
C GLN A 271 24.89 -12.51 -8.33
N MET A 272 23.87 -13.33 -8.65
CA MET A 272 23.84 -14.08 -9.90
C MET A 272 23.68 -13.17 -11.13
N THR A 273 23.04 -12.01 -11.00
CA THR A 273 22.86 -11.05 -12.10
C THR A 273 24.15 -10.33 -12.47
N GLU A 274 25.12 -10.20 -11.57
CA GLU A 274 26.43 -9.61 -11.83
C GLU A 274 27.36 -10.53 -12.64
N ASN A 275 27.09 -11.82 -12.64
CA ASN A 275 27.92 -12.84 -13.31
C ASN A 275 27.40 -13.24 -14.72
N ILE A 276 26.29 -12.69 -15.17
CA ILE A 276 25.81 -12.86 -16.56
C ILE A 276 26.50 -11.79 -17.43
N ARG A 277 27.66 -12.12 -17.98
CA ARG A 277 28.34 -11.34 -19.04
C ARG A 277 28.06 -11.93 -20.41
#